data_1ea4436449f71253fcf38d74e4e3f591
#
_entry.id   1ea4436449f71253fcf38d74e4e3f591
#
_cell.length_a   1.000
_cell.length_b   1.000
_cell.length_c   1.000
_cell.angle_alpha   90.00
_cell.angle_beta   90.00
_cell.angle_gamma   90.00
#
_symmetry.space_group_name_H-M   'P 1'
#
loop_
_entity.id
_entity.type
_entity.pdbx_description
1 polymer ?
#
loop_
_entity_poly.entity_id
_entity_poly.type
_entity_poly.pdbx_seq_one_letter_code
_entity_poly.pdbx_strand_id
1 'polypeptide(L)'
;GVVATPFAGNVPDIDVLAYANGKSLPIQVKALRKGEISTNGNIYLDIRFDGDTQIIDGKSEEIDRELVFVLVKIGKHYGEDDFFIFNQGVVQDLIFREYSKFLDKHNGIRPRNPRTTHCAYHVKDVVEYRDNWDLIFERLGMD
;
A
#
# COMPACT_ATOMS: atom_id res chain seq x y z
N GLY A 1 7.50 1.93 -26.17
CA GLY A 1 6.42 1.91 -25.20
C GLY A 1 6.62 0.83 -24.13
N VAL A 2 5.83 0.90 -23.08
CA VAL A 2 5.81 -0.12 -22.02
C VAL A 2 4.86 -1.24 -22.43
N VAL A 3 5.29 -2.49 -22.31
CA VAL A 3 4.42 -3.67 -22.38
C VAL A 3 4.08 -4.06 -20.96
N ALA A 4 2.80 -4.24 -20.67
CA ALA A 4 2.34 -4.69 -19.36
C ALA A 4 1.46 -5.93 -19.51
N THR A 5 1.69 -6.93 -18.63
CA THR A 5 0.91 -8.16 -18.62
C THR A 5 0.42 -8.45 -17.19
N PRO A 6 -0.87 -8.75 -17.02
CA PRO A 6 -1.36 -9.22 -15.74
C PRO A 6 -0.87 -10.64 -15.47
N PHE A 7 -0.61 -10.96 -14.22
CA PHE A 7 -0.39 -12.34 -13.80
C PHE A 7 -1.71 -13.10 -13.74
N ALA A 8 -1.74 -14.29 -14.39
CA ALA A 8 -2.82 -15.23 -14.22
C ALA A 8 -2.50 -16.15 -13.03
N GLY A 9 -3.25 -16.02 -11.95
CA GLY A 9 -3.09 -16.81 -10.73
C GLY A 9 -2.56 -16.01 -9.53
N ASN A 10 -2.46 -16.66 -8.39
CA ASN A 10 -2.03 -16.04 -7.15
C ASN A 10 -0.50 -15.99 -7.07
N VAL A 11 0.09 -14.96 -7.68
CA VAL A 11 1.47 -14.60 -7.36
C VAL A 11 1.39 -13.60 -6.20
N PRO A 12 1.95 -13.93 -5.03
CA PRO A 12 1.93 -13.00 -3.90
C PRO A 12 2.53 -11.65 -4.30
N ASP A 13 1.83 -10.58 -3.95
CA ASP A 13 2.28 -9.19 -4.04
C ASP A 13 2.56 -8.63 -5.45
N ILE A 14 2.27 -9.38 -6.52
CA ILE A 14 2.48 -8.92 -7.90
C ILE A 14 1.23 -9.19 -8.73
N ASP A 15 0.61 -8.11 -9.23
CA ASP A 15 -0.56 -8.21 -10.10
C ASP A 15 -0.24 -7.97 -11.57
N VAL A 16 0.73 -7.12 -11.85
CA VAL A 16 1.16 -6.74 -13.20
C VAL A 16 2.67 -6.75 -13.30
N LEU A 17 3.19 -7.27 -14.41
CA LEU A 17 4.59 -7.11 -14.79
C LEU A 17 4.67 -6.13 -15.97
N ALA A 18 5.34 -5.01 -15.74
CA ALA A 18 5.69 -4.06 -16.80
C ALA A 18 7.08 -4.34 -17.37
N TYR A 19 7.27 -4.14 -18.66
CA TYR A 19 8.55 -4.38 -19.34
C TYR A 19 8.86 -3.28 -20.36
N ALA A 20 10.04 -2.75 -20.29
CA ALA A 20 10.62 -1.85 -21.30
C ALA A 20 12.15 -1.82 -21.17
N ASN A 21 12.86 -1.51 -22.25
CA ASN A 21 14.32 -1.30 -22.27
C ASN A 21 15.14 -2.45 -21.63
N GLY A 22 14.69 -3.71 -21.76
CA GLY A 22 15.35 -4.85 -21.15
C GLY A 22 15.15 -4.98 -19.65
N LYS A 23 14.33 -4.13 -19.03
CA LYS A 23 14.00 -4.16 -17.60
C LYS A 23 12.57 -4.63 -17.40
N SER A 24 12.34 -5.37 -16.33
CA SER A 24 11.01 -5.74 -15.85
C SER A 24 10.75 -5.11 -14.50
N LEU A 25 9.50 -4.70 -14.29
CA LEU A 25 9.05 -4.04 -13.06
C LEU A 25 7.79 -4.72 -12.54
N PRO A 26 7.87 -5.40 -11.40
CA PRO A 26 6.68 -5.92 -10.74
C PRO A 26 5.87 -4.77 -10.13
N ILE A 27 4.54 -4.85 -10.26
CA ILE A 27 3.60 -3.84 -9.79
C ILE A 27 2.47 -4.53 -9.05
N GLN A 28 2.15 -4.03 -7.86
CA GLN A 28 0.93 -4.38 -7.14
C GLN A 28 -0.16 -3.36 -7.44
N VAL A 29 -1.38 -3.84 -7.70
CA VAL A 29 -2.53 -2.97 -8.01
C VAL A 29 -3.61 -3.16 -6.96
N LYS A 30 -4.15 -2.05 -6.47
CA LYS A 30 -5.30 -2.05 -5.58
C LYS A 30 -6.39 -1.15 -6.15
N ALA A 31 -7.56 -1.71 -6.43
CA ALA A 31 -8.70 -0.95 -6.95
C ALA A 31 -9.76 -0.76 -5.87
N LEU A 32 -10.34 0.43 -5.80
CA LEU A 32 -11.39 0.77 -4.85
C LEU A 32 -12.41 1.75 -5.45
N ARG A 33 -13.63 1.71 -4.93
CA ARG A 33 -14.70 2.64 -5.31
C ARG A 33 -14.90 3.78 -4.31
N LYS A 34 -14.50 3.56 -3.05
CA LYS A 34 -14.56 4.54 -1.96
C LYS A 34 -13.13 5.02 -1.63
N GLY A 35 -13.00 6.03 -0.80
CA GLY A 35 -11.70 6.63 -0.49
C GLY A 35 -10.89 5.93 0.59
N GLU A 36 -11.32 4.76 1.09
CA GLU A 36 -10.67 4.03 2.18
C GLU A 36 -10.16 2.67 1.72
N ILE A 37 -8.95 2.33 2.11
CA ILE A 37 -8.31 1.04 1.84
C ILE A 37 -8.11 0.32 3.16
N SER A 38 -8.87 -0.76 3.36
CA SER A 38 -8.76 -1.63 4.53
C SER A 38 -7.59 -2.59 4.39
N THR A 39 -6.88 -2.80 5.50
CA THR A 39 -5.76 -3.74 5.60
C THR A 39 -5.57 -4.18 7.05
N ASN A 40 -4.49 -4.92 7.32
CA ASN A 40 -4.09 -5.30 8.67
C ASN A 40 -2.70 -4.76 8.99
N GLY A 41 -2.57 -4.15 10.16
CA GLY A 41 -1.31 -3.55 10.60
C GLY A 41 -0.15 -4.53 10.69
N ASN A 42 -0.43 -5.79 11.06
CA ASN A 42 0.58 -6.84 11.18
C ASN A 42 1.24 -7.26 9.85
N ILE A 43 0.69 -6.83 8.71
CA ILE A 43 1.36 -6.98 7.41
C ILE A 43 2.56 -6.03 7.31
N TYR A 44 2.43 -4.84 7.86
CA TYR A 44 3.40 -3.74 7.70
C TYR A 44 4.26 -3.50 8.93
N LEU A 45 3.78 -3.93 10.11
CA LEU A 45 4.38 -3.63 11.41
C LEU A 45 4.60 -4.90 12.20
N ASP A 46 5.68 -4.91 13.00
CA ASP A 46 5.92 -5.92 14.01
C ASP A 46 5.12 -5.57 15.26
N ILE A 47 3.97 -6.20 15.41
CA ILE A 47 3.05 -5.95 16.52
C ILE A 47 3.14 -7.11 17.53
N ARG A 48 3.50 -6.78 18.76
CA ARG A 48 3.56 -7.72 19.87
C ARG A 48 2.39 -7.47 20.81
N PHE A 49 1.84 -8.55 21.38
CA PHE A 49 0.77 -8.49 22.36
C PHE A 49 1.30 -8.80 23.75
N ASP A 50 0.98 -7.94 24.71
CA ASP A 50 1.12 -8.17 26.13
C ASP A 50 -0.28 -8.10 26.76
N GLY A 51 -0.91 -9.27 26.96
CA GLY A 51 -2.34 -9.33 27.23
C GLY A 51 -3.15 -8.67 26.10
N ASP A 52 -3.94 -7.68 26.44
CA ASP A 52 -4.73 -6.88 25.49
C ASP A 52 -3.98 -5.65 24.97
N THR A 53 -2.78 -5.40 25.47
CA THR A 53 -1.94 -4.27 25.03
C THR A 53 -1.19 -4.64 23.78
N GLN A 54 -1.28 -3.80 22.75
CA GLN A 54 -0.50 -3.90 21.54
C GLN A 54 0.76 -3.02 21.64
N ILE A 55 1.89 -3.58 21.25
CA ILE A 55 3.18 -2.89 21.25
C ILE A 55 3.76 -3.00 19.84
N ILE A 56 4.07 -1.85 19.23
CA ILE A 56 4.75 -1.81 17.94
C ILE A 56 6.25 -1.85 18.18
N ASP A 57 6.90 -2.94 17.83
CA ASP A 57 8.35 -3.09 17.95
C ASP A 57 9.11 -2.45 16.78
N GLY A 58 8.41 -2.13 15.68
CA GLY A 58 8.97 -1.46 14.52
C GLY A 58 8.17 -1.73 13.25
N LYS A 59 8.72 -1.28 12.12
CA LYS A 59 8.24 -1.61 10.79
C LYS A 59 8.74 -3.01 10.42
N SER A 60 7.87 -3.82 9.79
CA SER A 60 8.26 -5.15 9.33
C SER A 60 9.33 -5.05 8.23
N GLU A 61 10.40 -5.83 8.38
CA GLU A 61 11.45 -5.93 7.36
C GLU A 61 11.06 -6.88 6.21
N GLU A 62 9.96 -7.61 6.34
CA GLU A 62 9.43 -8.49 5.29
C GLU A 62 8.77 -7.72 4.14
N ILE A 63 8.47 -6.43 4.34
CA ILE A 63 7.89 -5.57 3.31
C ILE A 63 8.98 -5.13 2.33
N ASP A 64 8.78 -5.42 1.05
CA ASP A 64 9.54 -4.78 -0.02
C ASP A 64 9.06 -3.32 -0.18
N ARG A 65 9.77 -2.42 0.45
CA ARG A 65 9.46 -0.98 0.44
C ARG A 65 9.54 -0.34 -0.94
N GLU A 66 10.32 -0.97 -1.85
CA GLU A 66 10.55 -0.46 -3.21
C GLU A 66 9.56 -1.04 -4.25
N LEU A 67 8.70 -1.99 -3.86
CA LEU A 67 7.65 -2.51 -4.73
C LEU A 67 6.73 -1.36 -5.19
N VAL A 68 6.57 -1.23 -6.50
CA VAL A 68 5.67 -0.21 -7.07
C VAL A 68 4.22 -0.60 -6.81
N PHE A 69 3.49 0.34 -6.27
CA PHE A 69 2.08 0.20 -5.91
C PHE A 69 1.24 1.17 -6.74
N VAL A 70 0.22 0.66 -7.39
CA VAL A 70 -0.75 1.48 -8.13
C VAL A 70 -2.11 1.36 -7.47
N LEU A 71 -2.57 2.45 -6.88
CA LEU A 71 -3.89 2.57 -6.32
C LEU A 71 -4.83 3.17 -7.36
N VAL A 72 -5.91 2.46 -7.68
CA VAL A 72 -6.89 2.89 -8.68
C VAL A 72 -8.20 3.22 -7.98
N LYS A 73 -8.57 4.48 -7.95
CA LYS A 73 -9.90 4.90 -7.53
C LYS A 73 -10.84 4.88 -8.73
N ILE A 74 -11.73 3.91 -8.74
CA ILE A 74 -12.65 3.67 -9.86
C ILE A 74 -13.69 4.80 -9.92
N GLY A 75 -13.77 5.46 -11.07
CA GLY A 75 -14.76 6.48 -11.38
C GLY A 75 -16.16 5.91 -11.65
N LYS A 76 -17.11 6.78 -11.88
CA LYS A 76 -18.50 6.39 -12.22
C LYS A 76 -18.63 5.96 -13.67
N HIS A 77 -17.83 6.56 -14.55
CA HIS A 77 -17.87 6.33 -16.00
C HIS A 77 -16.47 5.96 -16.51
N TYR A 78 -16.45 5.39 -17.72
CA TYR A 78 -15.19 5.06 -18.39
C TYR A 78 -14.30 6.30 -18.56
N GLY A 79 -13.03 6.16 -18.21
CA GLY A 79 -12.05 7.24 -18.29
C GLY A 79 -12.00 8.20 -17.12
N GLU A 80 -12.83 7.97 -16.08
CA GLU A 80 -12.86 8.82 -14.86
C GLU A 80 -12.07 8.23 -13.69
N ASP A 81 -11.30 7.17 -13.92
CA ASP A 81 -10.49 6.56 -12.88
C ASP A 81 -9.32 7.46 -12.50
N ASP A 82 -9.03 7.56 -11.20
CA ASP A 82 -7.85 8.22 -10.67
C ASP A 82 -6.78 7.19 -10.33
N PHE A 83 -5.54 7.49 -10.69
CA PHE A 83 -4.38 6.62 -10.45
C PHE A 83 -3.41 7.31 -9.50
N PHE A 84 -2.94 6.57 -8.49
CA PHE A 84 -1.93 7.02 -7.54
C PHE A 84 -0.79 6.02 -7.56
N ILE A 85 0.42 6.48 -7.91
CA ILE A 85 1.57 5.61 -8.12
C ILE A 85 2.67 5.96 -7.13
N PHE A 86 3.05 5.00 -6.29
CA PHE A 86 4.03 5.19 -5.23
C PHE A 86 4.69 3.85 -4.86
N ASN A 87 5.75 3.89 -4.06
CA ASN A 87 6.37 2.69 -3.52
C ASN A 87 5.61 2.18 -2.29
N GLN A 88 5.58 0.88 -2.07
CA GLN A 88 4.90 0.25 -0.93
C GLN A 88 5.36 0.81 0.43
N GLY A 89 6.59 1.30 0.51
CA GLY A 89 7.10 1.98 1.69
C GLY A 89 6.26 3.17 2.15
N VAL A 90 5.58 3.86 1.23
CA VAL A 90 4.63 4.95 1.57
C VAL A 90 3.46 4.41 2.40
N VAL A 91 2.89 3.27 2.01
CA VAL A 91 1.80 2.63 2.79
C VAL A 91 2.30 2.20 4.16
N GLN A 92 3.47 1.59 4.24
CA GLN A 92 4.06 1.18 5.51
C GLN A 92 4.26 2.37 6.46
N ASP A 93 4.77 3.48 5.94
CA ASP A 93 5.00 4.69 6.74
C ASP A 93 3.68 5.33 7.21
N LEU A 94 2.66 5.36 6.35
CA LEU A 94 1.31 5.83 6.71
C LEU A 94 0.70 4.97 7.83
N ILE A 95 0.75 3.65 7.68
CA ILE A 95 0.20 2.72 8.67
C ILE A 95 0.98 2.83 9.98
N PHE A 96 2.30 2.89 9.94
CA PHE A 96 3.11 3.08 11.15
C PHE A 96 2.70 4.34 11.91
N ARG A 97 2.57 5.46 11.21
CA ARG A 97 2.19 6.74 11.81
C ARG A 97 0.78 6.70 12.41
N GLU A 98 -0.21 6.27 11.64
CA GLU A 98 -1.61 6.33 12.06
C GLU A 98 -1.93 5.25 13.12
N TYR A 99 -1.37 4.06 12.97
CA TYR A 99 -1.54 2.98 13.95
C TYR A 99 -0.90 3.35 15.30
N SER A 100 0.29 3.92 15.29
CA SER A 100 0.97 4.40 16.50
C SER A 100 0.17 5.48 17.20
N LYS A 101 -0.34 6.48 16.48
CA LYS A 101 -1.19 7.52 17.06
C LYS A 101 -2.46 6.96 17.69
N PHE A 102 -3.09 5.98 17.03
CA PHE A 102 -4.30 5.35 17.55
C PHE A 102 -4.01 4.57 18.83
N LEU A 103 -2.93 3.80 18.90
CA LEU A 103 -2.53 3.09 20.10
C LEU A 103 -2.18 4.06 21.25
N ASP A 104 -1.42 5.12 20.96
CA ASP A 104 -1.05 6.13 21.96
C ASP A 104 -2.30 6.79 22.57
N LYS A 105 -3.28 7.10 21.75
CA LYS A 105 -4.57 7.67 22.19
C LYS A 105 -5.33 6.75 23.16
N HIS A 106 -5.15 5.45 23.02
CA HIS A 106 -5.87 4.42 23.79
C HIS A 106 -4.97 3.63 24.74
N ASN A 107 -3.80 4.16 25.10
CA ASN A 107 -2.83 3.52 26.01
C ASN A 107 -2.48 2.08 25.58
N GLY A 108 -2.38 1.83 24.30
CA GLY A 108 -2.03 0.54 23.71
C GLY A 108 -3.17 -0.47 23.61
N ILE A 109 -4.36 -0.16 24.12
CA ILE A 109 -5.51 -1.08 24.14
C ILE A 109 -6.60 -0.58 23.20
N ARG A 110 -6.89 -1.34 22.15
CA ARG A 110 -7.95 -0.98 21.19
C ARG A 110 -9.34 -1.17 21.82
N PRO A 111 -10.22 -0.14 21.78
CA PRO A 111 -11.43 -0.10 22.61
C PRO A 111 -12.49 -1.15 22.29
N ARG A 112 -12.66 -1.51 21.00
CA ARG A 112 -13.72 -2.45 20.59
C ARG A 112 -13.25 -3.90 20.58
N ASN A 113 -12.09 -4.14 20.01
CA ASN A 113 -11.46 -5.44 19.92
C ASN A 113 -9.96 -5.28 20.15
N PRO A 114 -9.48 -5.55 21.37
CA PRO A 114 -8.07 -5.34 21.71
C PRO A 114 -7.08 -6.13 20.86
N ARG A 115 -7.51 -7.25 20.30
CA ARG A 115 -6.64 -8.17 19.58
C ARG A 115 -6.67 -7.99 18.05
N THR A 116 -7.52 -7.11 17.53
CA THR A 116 -7.55 -6.84 16.08
C THR A 116 -6.37 -5.99 15.65
N THR A 117 -5.80 -6.32 14.50
CA THR A 117 -4.80 -5.49 13.81
C THR A 117 -5.38 -4.77 12.58
N HIS A 118 -6.72 -4.85 12.40
CA HIS A 118 -7.39 -4.18 11.30
C HIS A 118 -7.14 -2.68 11.33
N CYS A 119 -6.76 -2.13 10.19
CA CYS A 119 -6.53 -0.70 9.99
C CYS A 119 -6.88 -0.28 8.58
N ALA A 120 -6.80 1.01 8.30
CA ALA A 120 -7.06 1.57 6.98
C ALA A 120 -6.15 2.77 6.72
N TYR A 121 -5.95 3.06 5.44
CA TYR A 121 -5.42 4.33 4.98
C TYR A 121 -6.34 4.88 3.89
N HIS A 122 -6.17 6.16 3.54
CA HIS A 122 -7.13 6.85 2.68
C HIS A 122 -6.46 7.41 1.44
N VAL A 123 -7.23 7.51 0.34
CA VAL A 123 -6.77 8.15 -0.91
C VAL A 123 -6.26 9.57 -0.66
N LYS A 124 -6.88 10.31 0.27
CA LYS A 124 -6.44 11.66 0.64
C LYS A 124 -5.00 11.73 1.18
N ASP A 125 -4.49 10.62 1.71
CA ASP A 125 -3.14 10.55 2.27
C ASP A 125 -2.06 10.34 1.18
N VAL A 126 -2.48 10.05 -0.05
CA VAL A 126 -1.59 9.75 -1.18
C VAL A 126 -1.86 10.64 -2.40
N VAL A 127 -2.59 11.75 -2.24
CA VAL A 127 -2.97 12.65 -3.35
C VAL A 127 -1.77 13.26 -4.07
N GLU A 128 -0.65 13.42 -3.39
CA GLU A 128 0.60 13.91 -3.98
C GLU A 128 1.19 12.95 -5.04
N TYR A 129 0.79 11.68 -5.01
CA TYR A 129 1.24 10.65 -5.96
C TYR A 129 0.26 10.45 -7.12
N ARG A 130 -0.73 11.31 -7.27
CA ARG A 130 -1.68 11.23 -8.38
C ARG A 130 -0.96 11.39 -9.70
N ASP A 131 -1.25 10.46 -10.62
CA ASP A 131 -0.68 10.40 -11.97
C ASP A 131 0.87 10.42 -12.01
N ASN A 132 1.52 9.93 -10.96
CA ASN A 132 2.98 9.87 -10.86
C ASN A 132 3.56 8.71 -11.70
N TRP A 133 3.24 8.68 -12.98
CA TRP A 133 3.70 7.66 -13.94
C TRP A 133 5.23 7.68 -14.12
N ASP A 134 5.87 8.82 -13.85
CA ASP A 134 7.32 8.99 -13.95
C ASP A 134 8.06 7.97 -13.09
N LEU A 135 7.52 7.58 -11.93
CA LEU A 135 8.11 6.52 -11.10
C LEU A 135 8.28 5.20 -11.88
N ILE A 136 7.27 4.81 -12.67
CA ILE A 136 7.33 3.59 -13.48
C ILE A 136 8.32 3.76 -14.64
N PHE A 137 8.29 4.91 -15.31
CA PHE A 137 9.18 5.19 -16.45
C PHE A 137 10.65 5.21 -16.02
N GLU A 138 10.98 5.90 -14.94
CA GLU A 138 12.33 5.94 -14.37
C GLU A 138 12.84 4.54 -13.99
N ARG A 139 12.01 3.75 -13.34
CA ARG A 139 12.36 2.37 -12.94
C ARG A 139 12.61 1.46 -14.14
N LEU A 140 11.92 1.71 -15.27
CA LEU A 140 12.13 1.01 -16.53
C LEU A 140 13.25 1.62 -17.39
N GLY A 141 13.90 2.70 -16.92
CA GLY A 141 14.96 3.39 -17.63
C GLY A 141 14.45 4.11 -18.90
N MET A 142 13.25 4.63 -18.81
CA MET A 142 12.63 5.46 -19.84
C MET A 142 12.75 6.92 -19.40
N ASP A 143 13.49 7.70 -20.18
CA ASP A 143 13.62 9.14 -19.96
C ASP A 143 12.42 9.89 -20.53
#